data_205cf15676b6f54835c8fe7b7bb85fad
#
_entry.id   205cf15676b6f54835c8fe7b7bb85fad
#
_cell.length_a   1.000
_cell.length_b   1.000
_cell.length_c   1.000
_cell.angle_alpha   90.00
_cell.angle_beta   90.00
_cell.angle_gamma   90.00
#
_symmetry.space_group_name_H-M   'P 1'
#
loop_
_entity.id
_entity.type
_entity.pdbx_description
1 polymer ?
#
loop_
_entity_poly.entity_id
_entity_poly.type
_entity_poly.pdbx_seq_one_letter_code
_entity_poly.pdbx_strand_id
1 'polypeptide(L)'
;MNYTVINNFLNAFDCELFVIALIHFDKAQPQLRFICTKERINQSLKFYAAKNVQGYNIYIRPQTYSVILLDDVSRNNLLEIAKLEPCALVETSPNNFQIWFQTSFNPDNREHALQICRKLAQEHEADKGSAEPDHLGRLPSFTNQKEKHKKNGVFPTVILHRFKKRFSTIPIGFAKDYDLNTTHSNNFVGSVLKKKEKQGYDRSREDFNMCCMLIRQKKSNEFIRNELLKNSEKAQQRRDNYIDRTIENARKVVKT
;
A
#
# COMPACT_ATOMS: atom_id res chain seq x y z
N MET A 1 -18.85 -11.77 -3.35
CA MET A 1 -17.60 -11.81 -2.56
C MET A 1 -17.24 -13.25 -2.23
N ASN A 2 -15.98 -13.66 -2.44
CA ASN A 2 -15.48 -15.02 -2.23
C ASN A 2 -14.32 -15.00 -1.22
N TYR A 3 -14.54 -15.59 -0.04
CA TYR A 3 -13.56 -15.63 1.06
C TYR A 3 -12.28 -16.38 0.69
N THR A 4 -12.39 -17.48 -0.04
CA THR A 4 -11.23 -18.28 -0.46
C THR A 4 -10.31 -17.48 -1.39
N VAL A 5 -10.89 -16.73 -2.34
CA VAL A 5 -10.13 -15.89 -3.26
C VAL A 5 -9.36 -14.79 -2.50
N ILE A 6 -10.00 -14.17 -1.51
CA ILE A 6 -9.36 -13.13 -0.70
C ILE A 6 -8.23 -13.72 0.13
N ASN A 7 -8.44 -14.85 0.79
CA ASN A 7 -7.39 -15.53 1.56
C ASN A 7 -6.22 -15.97 0.68
N ASN A 8 -6.49 -16.48 -0.50
CA ASN A 8 -5.47 -16.86 -1.47
C ASN A 8 -4.62 -15.66 -1.88
N PHE A 9 -5.26 -14.52 -2.12
CA PHE A 9 -4.56 -13.27 -2.42
C PHE A 9 -3.70 -12.80 -1.24
N LEU A 10 -4.24 -12.77 -0.02
CA LEU A 10 -3.49 -12.36 1.17
C LEU A 10 -2.29 -13.26 1.45
N ASN A 11 -2.43 -14.57 1.17
CA ASN A 11 -1.38 -15.55 1.39
C ASN A 11 -0.30 -15.57 0.30
N ALA A 12 -0.50 -14.85 -0.82
CA ALA A 12 0.55 -14.66 -1.81
C ALA A 12 1.72 -13.82 -1.28
N PHE A 13 1.50 -13.05 -0.21
CA PHE A 13 2.50 -12.11 0.33
C PHE A 13 3.11 -12.60 1.64
N ASP A 14 4.42 -12.41 1.76
CA ASP A 14 5.16 -12.57 3.01
C ASP A 14 5.09 -11.27 3.83
N CYS A 15 3.88 -10.98 4.31
CA CYS A 15 3.56 -9.76 5.02
C CYS A 15 2.39 -10.01 5.98
N GLU A 16 2.47 -9.45 7.18
CA GLU A 16 1.42 -9.59 8.20
C GLU A 16 0.46 -8.41 8.21
N LEU A 17 0.95 -7.22 7.88
CA LEU A 17 0.17 -5.99 7.95
C LEU A 17 -0.15 -5.46 6.56
N PHE A 18 -1.39 -5.04 6.40
CA PHE A 18 -1.92 -4.47 5.16
C PHE A 18 -2.61 -3.15 5.44
N VAL A 19 -2.45 -2.22 4.53
CA VAL A 19 -3.32 -1.05 4.45
C VAL A 19 -4.57 -1.44 3.67
N ILE A 20 -5.74 -1.24 4.24
CA ILE A 20 -7.04 -1.31 3.53
C ILE A 20 -7.54 0.12 3.37
N ALA A 21 -7.93 0.49 2.17
CA ALA A 21 -8.55 1.78 1.89
C ALA A 21 -9.90 1.59 1.18
N LEU A 22 -10.93 2.25 1.69
CA LEU A 22 -12.25 2.32 1.10
C LEU A 22 -12.40 3.70 0.49
N ILE A 23 -12.44 3.76 -0.84
CA ILE A 23 -12.42 5.01 -1.60
C ILE A 23 -13.69 5.11 -2.42
N HIS A 24 -14.48 6.14 -2.15
CA HIS A 24 -15.63 6.53 -2.96
C HIS A 24 -15.22 7.64 -3.94
N PHE A 25 -15.68 7.58 -5.18
CA PHE A 25 -15.33 8.60 -6.18
C PHE A 25 -16.10 9.90 -5.99
N ASP A 26 -17.26 9.86 -5.37
CA ASP A 26 -17.91 11.08 -4.87
C ASP A 26 -17.08 11.63 -3.71
N LYS A 27 -16.54 12.84 -3.90
CA LYS A 27 -15.69 13.53 -2.92
C LYS A 27 -16.44 13.93 -1.64
N ALA A 28 -17.77 13.96 -1.66
CA ALA A 28 -18.60 14.20 -0.49
C ALA A 28 -18.58 13.02 0.49
N GLN A 29 -18.23 11.80 0.01
CA GLN A 29 -18.15 10.62 0.84
C GLN A 29 -16.79 10.50 1.56
N PRO A 30 -16.79 10.14 2.84
CA PRO A 30 -15.55 10.00 3.60
C PRO A 30 -14.67 8.87 3.05
N GLN A 31 -13.37 9.12 2.93
CA GLN A 31 -12.39 8.10 2.63
C GLN A 31 -11.96 7.41 3.93
N LEU A 32 -11.98 6.07 3.95
CA LEU A 32 -11.62 5.28 5.12
C LEU A 32 -10.32 4.53 4.86
N ARG A 33 -9.41 4.53 5.84
CA ARG A 33 -8.13 3.83 5.74
C ARG A 33 -7.79 3.15 7.05
N PHE A 34 -7.39 1.87 6.98
CA PHE A 34 -7.08 1.02 8.13
C PHE A 34 -5.77 0.29 7.92
N ILE A 35 -5.01 0.05 9.00
CA ILE A 35 -3.92 -0.91 9.02
C ILE A 35 -4.42 -2.16 9.72
N CYS A 36 -4.38 -3.30 9.05
CA CYS A 36 -5.01 -4.54 9.48
C CYS A 36 -4.08 -5.74 9.31
N THR A 37 -4.20 -6.72 10.22
CA THR A 37 -3.68 -8.08 9.98
C THR A 37 -4.60 -8.86 9.02
N LYS A 38 -4.14 -10.00 8.53
CA LYS A 38 -4.95 -10.90 7.68
C LYS A 38 -6.24 -11.32 8.39
N GLU A 39 -6.16 -11.65 9.68
CA GLU A 39 -7.31 -12.04 10.50
C GLU A 39 -8.33 -10.91 10.60
N ARG A 40 -7.86 -9.68 10.84
CA ARG A 40 -8.74 -8.51 10.93
C ARG A 40 -9.41 -8.20 9.60
N ILE A 41 -8.69 -8.36 8.48
CA ILE A 41 -9.28 -8.23 7.15
C ILE A 41 -10.43 -9.24 6.99
N ASN A 42 -10.19 -10.52 7.30
CA ASN A 42 -11.18 -11.58 7.20
C ASN A 42 -12.43 -11.33 8.06
N GLN A 43 -12.25 -10.89 9.29
CA GLN A 43 -13.35 -10.51 10.19
C GLN A 43 -14.18 -9.33 9.64
N SER A 44 -13.55 -8.44 8.85
CA SER A 44 -14.16 -7.22 8.33
C SER A 44 -14.77 -7.37 6.93
N LEU A 45 -14.71 -8.55 6.29
CA LEU A 45 -15.13 -8.74 4.90
C LEU A 45 -16.60 -8.39 4.66
N LYS A 46 -17.51 -8.68 5.61
CA LYS A 46 -18.92 -8.30 5.52
C LYS A 46 -19.08 -6.77 5.49
N PHE A 47 -18.32 -6.04 6.31
CA PHE A 47 -18.31 -4.58 6.30
C PHE A 47 -17.79 -4.03 4.98
N TYR A 48 -16.71 -4.59 4.43
CA TYR A 48 -16.18 -4.17 3.13
C TYR A 48 -17.18 -4.44 2.00
N ALA A 49 -17.90 -5.57 2.05
CA ALA A 49 -18.94 -5.89 1.08
C ALA A 49 -20.09 -4.88 1.13
N ALA A 50 -20.57 -4.54 2.31
CA ALA A 50 -21.61 -3.52 2.48
C ALA A 50 -21.15 -2.15 1.94
N LYS A 51 -19.88 -1.76 2.20
CA LYS A 51 -19.30 -0.54 1.65
C LYS A 51 -19.15 -0.59 0.13
N ASN A 52 -18.78 -1.73 -0.44
CA ASN A 52 -18.67 -1.89 -1.89
C ASN A 52 -20.03 -1.74 -2.58
N VAL A 53 -21.11 -2.27 -2.01
CA VAL A 53 -22.48 -2.04 -2.49
C VAL A 53 -22.87 -0.56 -2.42
N GLN A 54 -22.37 0.19 -1.44
CA GLN A 54 -22.55 1.63 -1.30
C GLN A 54 -21.67 2.47 -2.24
N GLY A 55 -20.98 1.86 -3.23
CA GLY A 55 -20.16 2.57 -4.21
C GLY A 55 -18.68 2.74 -3.84
N TYR A 56 -18.23 2.22 -2.68
CA TYR A 56 -16.81 2.26 -2.32
C TYR A 56 -16.00 1.22 -3.10
N ASN A 57 -14.86 1.63 -3.63
CA ASN A 57 -13.83 0.72 -4.10
C ASN A 57 -12.99 0.24 -2.92
N ILE A 58 -12.71 -1.05 -2.88
CA ILE A 58 -11.92 -1.66 -1.82
C ILE A 58 -10.50 -1.85 -2.33
N TYR A 59 -9.56 -1.14 -1.72
CA TYR A 59 -8.14 -1.20 -2.05
C TYR A 59 -7.33 -1.83 -0.94
N ILE A 60 -6.19 -2.39 -1.31
CA ILE A 60 -5.25 -3.03 -0.40
C ILE A 60 -3.81 -2.70 -0.77
N ARG A 61 -2.93 -2.67 0.22
CA ARG A 61 -1.48 -2.62 0.05
C ARG A 61 -0.81 -3.40 1.18
N PRO A 62 0.03 -4.43 0.89
CA PRO A 62 0.96 -4.99 1.87
C PRO A 62 1.88 -3.90 2.42
N GLN A 63 2.06 -3.84 3.74
CA GLN A 63 2.83 -2.77 4.39
C GLN A 63 4.33 -3.12 4.43
N THR A 64 4.92 -3.25 3.27
CA THR A 64 6.34 -3.54 3.09
C THR A 64 6.81 -2.99 1.74
N TYR A 65 8.08 -2.61 1.64
CA TYR A 65 8.71 -2.22 0.39
C TYR A 65 9.18 -3.42 -0.46
N SER A 66 9.21 -4.63 0.11
CA SER A 66 9.51 -5.85 -0.64
C SER A 66 8.37 -6.31 -1.56
N VAL A 67 7.21 -5.65 -1.52
CA VAL A 67 6.12 -5.89 -2.46
C VAL A 67 6.06 -4.75 -3.48
N ILE A 68 6.05 -5.09 -4.76
CA ILE A 68 5.93 -4.15 -5.88
C ILE A 68 4.62 -4.41 -6.61
N LEU A 69 3.96 -3.34 -7.01
CA LEU A 69 2.74 -3.37 -7.81
C LEU A 69 2.97 -2.65 -9.14
N LEU A 70 2.70 -3.34 -10.24
CA LEU A 70 2.48 -2.72 -11.54
C LEU A 70 0.97 -2.61 -11.79
N ASP A 71 0.51 -1.42 -12.10
CA ASP A 71 -0.90 -1.12 -12.40
C ASP A 71 -1.11 -0.80 -13.87
N ASP A 72 -2.33 -0.96 -14.33
CA ASP A 72 -2.79 -0.70 -15.71
C ASP A 72 -1.96 -1.46 -16.78
N VAL A 73 -1.52 -2.69 -16.44
CA VAL A 73 -0.81 -3.56 -17.38
C VAL A 73 -1.78 -4.13 -18.41
N SER A 74 -1.40 -4.03 -19.70
CA SER A 74 -2.19 -4.60 -20.78
C SER A 74 -2.02 -6.12 -20.88
N ARG A 75 -3.01 -6.80 -21.49
CA ARG A 75 -2.96 -8.24 -21.72
C ARG A 75 -1.73 -8.67 -22.57
N ASN A 76 -1.28 -7.82 -23.50
CA ASN A 76 -0.17 -8.14 -24.39
C ASN A 76 1.15 -8.31 -23.65
N ASN A 77 1.34 -7.61 -22.52
CA ASN A 77 2.58 -7.63 -21.75
C ASN A 77 2.64 -8.76 -20.71
N LEU A 78 1.53 -9.52 -20.53
CA LEU A 78 1.44 -10.54 -19.47
C LEU A 78 2.46 -11.68 -19.65
N LEU A 79 2.78 -12.09 -20.89
CA LEU A 79 3.71 -13.19 -21.14
C LEU A 79 5.13 -12.83 -20.72
N GLU A 80 5.58 -11.62 -21.04
CA GLU A 80 6.91 -11.13 -20.66
C GLU A 80 7.00 -10.94 -19.14
N ILE A 81 5.98 -10.35 -18.55
CA ILE A 81 5.91 -10.13 -17.09
C ILE A 81 5.85 -11.46 -16.32
N ALA A 82 5.23 -12.49 -16.90
CA ALA A 82 5.14 -13.82 -16.27
C ALA A 82 6.54 -14.46 -16.05
N LYS A 83 7.55 -14.09 -16.84
CA LYS A 83 8.94 -14.53 -16.67
C LYS A 83 9.57 -14.03 -15.38
N LEU A 84 9.07 -12.91 -14.82
CA LEU A 84 9.49 -12.37 -13.53
C LEU A 84 8.82 -13.07 -12.33
N GLU A 85 8.03 -14.09 -12.60
CA GLU A 85 7.37 -14.91 -11.57
C GLU A 85 6.55 -14.10 -10.54
N PRO A 86 5.54 -13.32 -10.96
CA PRO A 86 4.71 -12.56 -10.04
C PRO A 86 4.01 -13.45 -9.01
N CYS A 87 3.83 -12.93 -7.79
CA CYS A 87 3.13 -13.64 -6.72
C CYS A 87 1.60 -13.56 -6.84
N ALA A 88 1.05 -12.50 -7.49
CA ALA A 88 -0.37 -12.41 -7.81
C ALA A 88 -0.64 -11.66 -9.12
N LEU A 89 -1.68 -12.10 -9.84
CA LEU A 89 -2.23 -11.48 -11.04
C LEU A 89 -3.70 -11.19 -10.81
N VAL A 90 -4.08 -9.92 -10.87
CA VAL A 90 -5.43 -9.42 -10.60
C VAL A 90 -5.95 -8.65 -11.81
N GLU A 91 -7.10 -9.03 -12.36
CA GLU A 91 -7.81 -8.25 -13.37
C GLU A 91 -8.78 -7.28 -12.68
N THR A 92 -8.55 -5.99 -12.84
CA THR A 92 -9.32 -4.92 -12.18
C THR A 92 -10.52 -4.45 -12.99
N SER A 93 -10.46 -4.63 -14.29
CA SER A 93 -11.51 -4.42 -15.29
C SER A 93 -11.13 -5.16 -16.56
N PRO A 94 -12.01 -5.39 -17.53
CA PRO A 94 -11.71 -6.18 -18.71
C PRO A 94 -10.42 -5.74 -19.41
N ASN A 95 -9.47 -6.67 -19.53
CA ASN A 95 -8.14 -6.49 -20.14
C ASN A 95 -7.21 -5.49 -19.42
N ASN A 96 -7.47 -5.15 -18.17
CA ASN A 96 -6.63 -4.28 -17.36
C ASN A 96 -6.18 -5.01 -16.10
N PHE A 97 -4.88 -5.12 -15.90
CA PHE A 97 -4.29 -5.98 -14.88
C PHE A 97 -3.44 -5.22 -13.88
N GLN A 98 -3.47 -5.71 -12.66
CA GLN A 98 -2.53 -5.41 -11.59
C GLN A 98 -1.66 -6.62 -11.34
N ILE A 99 -0.35 -6.43 -11.35
CA ILE A 99 0.62 -7.49 -11.17
C ILE A 99 1.45 -7.21 -9.93
N TRP A 100 1.47 -8.19 -9.04
CA TRP A 100 2.14 -8.09 -7.76
C TRP A 100 3.38 -8.97 -7.72
N PHE A 101 4.46 -8.41 -7.24
CA PHE A 101 5.73 -9.09 -7.04
C PHE A 101 6.11 -9.05 -5.58
N GLN A 102 6.63 -10.16 -5.07
CA GLN A 102 7.29 -10.25 -3.78
C GLN A 102 8.78 -10.40 -4.03
N THR A 103 9.59 -9.40 -3.71
CA THR A 103 11.04 -9.49 -3.86
C THR A 103 11.66 -10.30 -2.72
N SER A 104 12.79 -10.97 -3.00
CA SER A 104 13.60 -11.67 -2.00
C SER A 104 14.46 -10.72 -1.16
N PHE A 105 14.47 -9.45 -1.49
CA PHE A 105 15.15 -8.39 -0.77
C PHE A 105 14.15 -7.33 -0.30
N ASN A 106 14.51 -6.59 0.74
CA ASN A 106 13.74 -5.46 1.20
C ASN A 106 14.49 -4.18 0.84
N PRO A 107 13.94 -3.30 0.01
CA PRO A 107 14.54 -1.99 -0.26
C PRO A 107 14.82 -1.22 1.04
N ASP A 108 15.98 -0.59 1.15
CA ASP A 108 16.46 0.06 2.37
C ASP A 108 15.53 1.20 2.83
N ASN A 109 14.92 1.86 1.86
CA ASN A 109 14.03 2.99 2.11
C ASN A 109 13.01 3.17 0.98
N ARG A 110 12.12 4.14 1.14
CA ARG A 110 11.07 4.44 0.17
C ARG A 110 11.62 4.88 -1.19
N GLU A 111 12.70 5.63 -1.22
CA GLU A 111 13.28 6.13 -2.47
C GLU A 111 13.86 4.99 -3.32
N HIS A 112 14.57 4.07 -2.70
CA HIS A 112 15.05 2.86 -3.36
C HIS A 112 13.89 2.02 -3.91
N ALA A 113 12.83 1.81 -3.12
CA ALA A 113 11.62 1.12 -3.59
C ALA A 113 10.95 1.85 -4.78
N LEU A 114 10.93 3.19 -4.76
CA LEU A 114 10.37 4.01 -5.81
C LEU A 114 11.11 3.84 -7.15
N GLN A 115 12.43 3.79 -7.10
CA GLN A 115 13.24 3.59 -8.31
C GLN A 115 12.98 2.22 -8.93
N ILE A 116 12.87 1.16 -8.11
CA ILE A 116 12.52 -0.18 -8.57
C ILE A 116 11.13 -0.17 -9.23
N CYS A 117 10.12 0.43 -8.58
CA CYS A 117 8.77 0.55 -9.13
C CYS A 117 8.77 1.26 -10.49
N ARG A 118 9.48 2.39 -10.61
CA ARG A 118 9.55 3.19 -11.85
C ARG A 118 10.26 2.46 -12.98
N LYS A 119 11.38 1.80 -12.67
CA LYS A 119 12.14 1.02 -13.65
C LYS A 119 11.29 -0.13 -14.19
N LEU A 120 10.67 -0.92 -13.33
CA LEU A 120 9.76 -2.00 -13.75
C LEU A 120 8.56 -1.49 -14.56
N ALA A 121 7.94 -0.39 -14.14
CA ALA A 121 6.83 0.21 -14.88
C ALA A 121 7.27 0.69 -16.28
N GLN A 122 8.48 1.23 -16.41
CA GLN A 122 9.03 1.65 -17.69
C GLN A 122 9.33 0.47 -18.61
N GLU A 123 9.96 -0.60 -18.09
CA GLU A 123 10.35 -1.78 -18.88
C GLU A 123 9.15 -2.60 -19.35
N HIS A 124 8.06 -2.58 -18.59
CA HIS A 124 6.87 -3.38 -18.87
C HIS A 124 5.67 -2.55 -19.32
N GLU A 125 5.87 -1.30 -19.71
CA GLU A 125 4.83 -0.40 -20.23
C GLU A 125 3.60 -0.30 -19.30
N ALA A 126 3.84 -0.36 -17.98
CA ALA A 126 2.82 -0.14 -16.98
C ALA A 126 2.60 1.36 -16.70
N ASP A 127 1.52 1.71 -15.98
CA ASP A 127 1.25 3.10 -15.65
C ASP A 127 2.35 3.71 -14.77
N LYS A 128 3.10 4.66 -15.34
CA LYS A 128 4.17 5.39 -14.64
C LYS A 128 3.62 6.26 -13.50
N GLY A 129 2.38 6.72 -13.60
CA GLY A 129 1.74 7.54 -12.58
C GLY A 129 1.41 6.77 -11.31
N SER A 130 1.24 5.46 -11.41
CA SER A 130 0.97 4.55 -10.28
C SER A 130 2.22 3.80 -9.80
N ALA A 131 3.39 4.02 -10.41
CA ALA A 131 4.65 3.38 -10.06
C ALA A 131 5.24 3.93 -8.75
N GLU A 132 4.50 3.79 -7.67
CA GLU A 132 4.83 4.27 -6.31
C GLU A 132 4.82 3.09 -5.32
N PRO A 133 5.77 3.04 -4.37
CA PRO A 133 5.84 1.96 -3.38
C PRO A 133 4.58 1.81 -2.52
N ASP A 134 3.86 2.92 -2.34
CA ASP A 134 2.65 2.99 -1.51
C ASP A 134 1.37 2.90 -2.36
N HIS A 135 1.49 2.63 -3.67
CA HIS A 135 0.33 2.53 -4.54
C HIS A 135 -0.61 1.41 -4.10
N LEU A 136 -1.90 1.75 -4.04
CA LEU A 136 -2.96 0.85 -3.59
C LEU A 136 -3.50 0.04 -4.77
N GLY A 137 -3.44 -1.28 -4.68
CA GLY A 137 -4.13 -2.16 -5.62
C GLY A 137 -5.54 -2.52 -5.17
N ARG A 138 -6.35 -3.04 -6.07
CA ARG A 138 -7.72 -3.47 -5.77
C ARG A 138 -7.74 -4.82 -5.08
N LEU A 139 -8.56 -4.93 -4.04
CA LEU A 139 -8.79 -6.22 -3.39
C LEU A 139 -9.70 -7.08 -4.28
N PRO A 140 -9.28 -8.31 -4.66
CA PRO A 140 -10.10 -9.22 -5.45
C PRO A 140 -11.44 -9.57 -4.79
N SER A 141 -12.40 -10.03 -5.60
CA SER A 141 -13.77 -10.41 -5.20
C SER A 141 -14.73 -9.24 -4.91
N PHE A 142 -14.29 -8.01 -5.00
CA PHE A 142 -15.14 -6.83 -4.93
C PHE A 142 -15.37 -6.23 -6.32
N THR A 143 -16.43 -5.43 -6.48
CA THR A 143 -16.69 -4.75 -7.74
C THR A 143 -15.86 -3.48 -7.87
N ASN A 144 -15.39 -3.21 -9.09
CA ASN A 144 -14.73 -1.96 -9.44
C ASN A 144 -15.78 -0.89 -9.73
N GLN A 145 -16.01 0.00 -8.78
CA GLN A 145 -17.05 1.04 -8.80
C GLN A 145 -16.69 2.28 -9.67
N LYS A 146 -15.71 2.15 -10.60
CA LYS A 146 -15.43 3.24 -11.56
C LYS A 146 -16.48 3.27 -12.66
N GLU A 147 -17.23 4.36 -12.81
CA GLU A 147 -18.30 4.50 -13.80
C GLU A 147 -17.85 4.19 -15.25
N LYS A 148 -16.62 4.55 -15.61
CA LYS A 148 -16.05 4.24 -16.93
C LYS A 148 -15.98 2.74 -17.27
N HIS A 149 -16.08 1.86 -16.28
CA HIS A 149 -16.04 0.41 -16.47
C HIS A 149 -17.40 -0.26 -16.36
N LYS A 150 -18.44 0.49 -16.02
CA LYS A 150 -19.82 0.00 -15.94
C LYS A 150 -20.35 -0.33 -17.33
N LYS A 151 -20.83 -1.56 -17.52
CA LYS A 151 -21.45 -2.02 -18.78
C LYS A 151 -22.84 -2.55 -18.48
N ASN A 152 -23.85 -2.08 -19.22
CA ASN A 152 -25.25 -2.49 -19.04
C ASN A 152 -25.72 -2.39 -17.57
N GLY A 153 -25.33 -1.35 -16.87
CA GLY A 153 -25.67 -1.14 -15.46
C GLY A 153 -24.85 -1.96 -14.45
N VAL A 154 -23.93 -2.83 -14.91
CA VAL A 154 -23.15 -3.74 -14.04
C VAL A 154 -21.69 -3.30 -13.98
N PHE A 155 -21.15 -3.19 -12.77
CA PHE A 155 -19.74 -2.97 -12.53
C PHE A 155 -18.95 -4.29 -12.62
N PRO A 156 -17.73 -4.31 -13.19
CA PRO A 156 -16.93 -5.52 -13.29
C PRO A 156 -16.43 -5.95 -11.90
N THR A 157 -16.40 -7.24 -11.67
CA THR A 157 -15.77 -7.82 -10.49
C THR A 157 -14.25 -7.86 -10.67
N VAL A 158 -13.50 -7.54 -9.63
CA VAL A 158 -12.05 -7.68 -9.58
C VAL A 158 -11.71 -9.16 -9.41
N ILE A 159 -10.96 -9.73 -10.35
CA ILE A 159 -10.69 -11.17 -10.46
C ILE A 159 -9.25 -11.49 -10.11
N LEU A 160 -9.03 -12.45 -9.21
CA LEU A 160 -7.71 -13.04 -8.98
C LEU A 160 -7.52 -14.21 -9.95
N HIS A 161 -6.64 -14.04 -10.96
CA HIS A 161 -6.36 -15.07 -11.95
C HIS A 161 -5.28 -16.06 -11.48
N ARG A 162 -4.26 -15.55 -10.80
CA ARG A 162 -3.14 -16.37 -10.33
C ARG A 162 -2.65 -15.83 -8.99
N PHE A 163 -2.24 -16.74 -8.13
CA PHE A 163 -1.55 -16.44 -6.88
C PHE A 163 -0.57 -17.57 -6.55
N LYS A 164 0.55 -17.22 -5.98
CA LYS A 164 1.53 -18.19 -5.46
C LYS A 164 2.42 -17.47 -4.44
N LYS A 165 2.53 -18.01 -3.23
CA LYS A 165 3.52 -17.51 -2.26
C LYS A 165 4.91 -17.87 -2.77
N ARG A 166 5.62 -16.88 -3.34
CA ARG A 166 6.98 -17.04 -3.86
C ARG A 166 7.66 -15.68 -3.99
N PHE A 167 8.97 -15.72 -4.02
CA PHE A 167 9.76 -14.57 -4.44
C PHE A 167 9.83 -14.49 -5.96
N SER A 168 9.74 -13.28 -6.46
CA SER A 168 9.82 -12.96 -7.88
C SER A 168 11.28 -12.87 -8.33
N THR A 169 11.55 -13.22 -9.58
CA THR A 169 12.89 -13.20 -10.18
C THR A 169 13.26 -11.80 -10.69
N ILE A 170 13.00 -10.76 -9.87
CA ILE A 170 13.43 -9.41 -10.19
C ILE A 170 14.95 -9.32 -10.00
N PRO A 171 15.72 -8.94 -11.05
CA PRO A 171 17.18 -8.89 -10.97
C PRO A 171 17.65 -7.98 -9.83
N ILE A 172 18.60 -8.43 -9.02
CA ILE A 172 19.21 -7.64 -7.95
C ILE A 172 19.90 -6.37 -8.50
N GLY A 173 20.30 -6.35 -9.77
CA GLY A 173 20.80 -5.15 -10.46
C GLY A 173 19.82 -3.98 -10.46
N PHE A 174 18.51 -4.23 -10.38
CA PHE A 174 17.51 -3.19 -10.11
C PHE A 174 17.74 -2.47 -8.77
N ALA A 175 18.43 -3.12 -7.83
CA ALA A 175 18.75 -2.58 -6.53
C ALA A 175 20.16 -1.94 -6.46
N LYS A 176 21.06 -2.28 -7.40
CA LYS A 176 22.49 -1.89 -7.33
C LYS A 176 22.87 -0.68 -8.17
N ASP A 177 22.08 -0.28 -9.16
CA ASP A 177 22.32 0.93 -9.97
C ASP A 177 22.02 2.24 -9.21
N TYR A 178 21.91 2.16 -7.89
CA TYR A 178 21.87 3.32 -7.04
C TYR A 178 23.29 3.84 -6.84
N ASP A 179 23.76 4.62 -7.79
CA ASP A 179 25.02 5.34 -7.67
C ASP A 179 24.85 6.42 -6.58
N LEU A 180 25.54 6.22 -5.45
CA LEU A 180 25.62 7.15 -4.31
C LEU A 180 26.20 8.53 -4.71
N ASN A 181 26.58 8.70 -5.97
CA ASN A 181 27.23 9.90 -6.49
C ASN A 181 26.29 10.95 -7.11
N THR A 182 24.99 10.72 -7.19
CA THR A 182 24.06 11.83 -7.47
C THR A 182 23.77 12.60 -6.19
N THR A 183 24.76 13.37 -5.76
CA THR A 183 24.61 14.56 -4.91
C THR A 183 23.74 15.59 -5.66
N HIS A 184 22.47 15.30 -5.86
CA HIS A 184 21.49 16.35 -6.12
C HIS A 184 21.03 16.88 -4.77
N SER A 185 21.84 17.89 -4.37
CA SER A 185 21.48 19.04 -3.53
C SER A 185 20.12 18.98 -2.84
N ASN A 186 20.16 19.26 -1.57
CA ASN A 186 19.20 19.61 -0.53
C ASN A 186 17.91 20.38 -0.91
N ASN A 187 17.57 20.53 -2.20
CA ASN A 187 16.35 21.21 -2.66
C ASN A 187 15.11 20.29 -2.76
N PHE A 188 15.27 18.96 -2.67
CA PHE A 188 14.13 18.04 -2.78
C PHE A 188 13.33 17.93 -1.48
N VAL A 189 13.99 18.03 -0.33
CA VAL A 189 13.31 18.04 0.98
C VAL A 189 12.34 19.22 1.07
N GLY A 190 12.73 20.39 0.58
CA GLY A 190 11.88 21.58 0.55
C GLY A 190 10.67 21.47 -0.37
N SER A 191 10.76 20.75 -1.51
CA SER A 191 9.64 20.61 -2.45
C SER A 191 8.61 19.58 -2.01
N VAL A 192 9.04 18.50 -1.34
CA VAL A 192 8.14 17.49 -0.77
C VAL A 192 7.37 18.08 0.43
N LEU A 193 8.03 18.88 1.27
CA LEU A 193 7.40 19.57 2.38
C LEU A 193 6.37 20.61 1.89
N LYS A 194 6.70 21.39 0.85
CA LYS A 194 5.76 22.37 0.25
C LYS A 194 4.54 21.71 -0.41
N LYS A 195 4.67 20.49 -0.96
CA LYS A 195 3.54 19.73 -1.51
C LYS A 195 2.65 19.14 -0.40
N LYS A 196 3.23 18.79 0.76
CA LYS A 196 2.48 18.29 1.92
C LYS A 196 1.64 19.37 2.60
N GLU A 197 2.09 20.63 2.62
CA GLU A 197 1.33 21.74 3.20
C GLU A 197 0.03 22.06 2.45
N LYS A 198 -0.05 21.77 1.14
CA LYS A 198 -1.26 22.03 0.32
C LYS A 198 -2.38 21.00 0.44
N GLN A 199 -2.17 19.83 1.08
CA GLN A 199 -3.15 18.74 1.12
C GLN A 199 -3.74 18.43 2.51
N GLY A 200 -3.64 19.30 3.51
CA GLY A 200 -4.25 19.06 4.82
C GLY A 200 -3.77 17.75 5.49
N TYR A 201 -2.49 17.45 5.35
CA TYR A 201 -1.87 16.24 5.86
C TYR A 201 -1.88 16.22 7.40
N ASP A 202 -2.62 15.29 8.00
CA ASP A 202 -2.74 15.19 9.46
C ASP A 202 -1.55 14.43 10.08
N ARG A 203 -0.47 15.18 10.37
CA ARG A 203 0.75 14.66 11.01
C ARG A 203 0.46 13.97 12.35
N SER A 204 -0.57 14.42 13.09
CA SER A 204 -0.94 13.80 14.36
C SER A 204 -1.49 12.39 14.18
N ARG A 205 -2.20 12.15 13.09
CA ARG A 205 -2.78 10.86 12.75
C ARG A 205 -1.71 9.85 12.36
N GLU A 206 -0.64 10.29 11.71
CA GLU A 206 0.50 9.42 11.38
C GLU A 206 1.29 9.02 12.62
N ASP A 207 1.60 9.96 13.48
CA ASP A 207 2.29 9.70 14.74
C ASP A 207 1.49 8.70 15.59
N PHE A 208 0.18 8.89 15.65
CA PHE A 208 -0.71 7.96 16.35
C PHE A 208 -0.72 6.56 15.73
N ASN A 209 -0.79 6.47 14.41
CA ASN A 209 -0.74 5.19 13.69
C ASN A 209 0.60 4.46 13.88
N MET A 210 1.70 5.21 13.85
CA MET A 210 3.04 4.68 14.17
C MET A 210 3.09 4.11 15.59
N CYS A 211 2.58 4.84 16.57
CA CYS A 211 2.49 4.35 17.95
C CYS A 211 1.67 3.05 18.04
N CYS A 212 0.48 3.00 17.42
CA CYS A 212 -0.35 1.80 17.42
C CYS A 212 0.37 0.60 16.80
N MET A 213 1.10 0.81 15.72
CA MET A 213 1.89 -0.23 15.05
C MET A 213 3.00 -0.78 15.98
N LEU A 214 3.80 0.11 16.57
CA LEU A 214 4.92 -0.26 17.43
C LEU A 214 4.46 -0.93 18.74
N ILE A 215 3.31 -0.51 19.29
CA ILE A 215 2.68 -1.16 20.46
C ILE A 215 2.25 -2.58 20.13
N ARG A 216 1.65 -2.83 18.95
CA ARG A 216 1.29 -4.18 18.49
C ARG A 216 2.53 -5.06 18.32
N GLN A 217 3.66 -4.50 17.93
CA GLN A 217 4.94 -5.18 17.87
C GLN A 217 5.61 -5.36 19.24
N LYS A 218 4.91 -5.05 20.34
CA LYS A 218 5.41 -5.15 21.73
C LYS A 218 6.69 -4.33 22.00
N LYS A 219 6.89 -3.24 21.27
CA LYS A 219 8.02 -2.34 21.50
C LYS A 219 7.84 -1.55 22.79
N SER A 220 8.96 -1.22 23.45
CA SER A 220 8.96 -0.41 24.68
C SER A 220 8.52 1.03 24.39
N ASN A 221 8.03 1.74 25.41
CA ASN A 221 7.68 3.17 25.26
C ASN A 221 8.89 4.01 24.87
N GLU A 222 10.06 3.68 25.37
CA GLU A 222 11.31 4.34 25.04
C GLU A 222 11.66 4.18 23.56
N PHE A 223 11.52 2.97 23.01
CA PHE A 223 11.71 2.72 21.59
C PHE A 223 10.72 3.54 20.74
N ILE A 224 9.43 3.55 21.13
CA ILE A 224 8.38 4.30 20.41
C ILE A 224 8.66 5.81 20.45
N ARG A 225 9.11 6.32 21.59
CA ARG A 225 9.52 7.72 21.77
C ARG A 225 10.66 8.09 20.83
N ASN A 226 11.69 7.27 20.76
CA ASN A 226 12.84 7.50 19.90
C ASN A 226 12.47 7.48 18.41
N GLU A 227 11.60 6.56 18.00
CA GLU A 227 11.08 6.52 16.63
C GLU A 227 10.22 7.73 16.28
N LEU A 228 9.39 8.22 17.22
CA LEU A 228 8.64 9.47 17.00
C LEU A 228 9.56 10.68 16.88
N LEU A 229 10.57 10.79 17.73
CA LEU A 229 11.54 11.90 17.66
C LEU A 229 12.35 11.87 16.36
N LYS A 230 12.66 10.68 15.84
CA LYS A 230 13.39 10.52 14.59
C LYS A 230 12.55 10.87 13.36
N ASN A 231 11.25 10.52 13.35
CA ASN A 231 10.44 10.51 12.14
C ASN A 231 9.34 11.59 12.11
N SER A 232 9.06 12.29 13.23
CA SER A 232 8.00 13.28 13.32
C SER A 232 8.53 14.67 13.70
N GLU A 233 8.43 15.61 12.78
CA GLU A 233 8.73 17.04 13.07
C GLU A 233 7.86 17.58 14.21
N LYS A 234 6.61 17.11 14.32
CA LYS A 234 5.69 17.55 15.38
C LYS A 234 6.12 17.01 16.75
N ALA A 235 6.63 15.78 16.81
CA ALA A 235 7.21 15.23 18.02
C ALA A 235 8.48 15.97 18.42
N GLN A 236 9.33 16.36 17.45
CA GLN A 236 10.53 17.15 17.68
C GLN A 236 10.20 18.56 18.23
N GLN A 237 9.14 19.20 17.69
CA GLN A 237 8.73 20.54 18.10
C GLN A 237 8.01 20.56 19.46
N ARG A 238 7.13 19.60 19.73
CA ARG A 238 6.25 19.57 20.91
C ARG A 238 6.74 18.68 22.04
N ARG A 239 7.81 17.91 21.79
CA ARG A 239 8.52 17.05 22.75
C ARG A 239 7.60 16.17 23.64
N ASP A 240 7.98 16.06 24.94
CA ASP A 240 7.49 15.03 25.82
C ASP A 240 5.96 14.95 25.98
N ASN A 241 5.29 16.06 26.24
CA ASN A 241 3.82 16.07 26.44
C ASN A 241 3.03 15.57 25.23
N TYR A 242 3.49 15.88 24.03
CA TYR A 242 2.86 15.41 22.81
C TYR A 242 3.10 13.90 22.60
N ILE A 243 4.34 13.47 22.79
CA ILE A 243 4.78 12.08 22.58
C ILE A 243 4.05 11.17 23.58
N ASP A 244 4.09 11.50 24.88
CA ASP A 244 3.47 10.69 25.92
C ASP A 244 1.98 10.55 25.73
N ARG A 245 1.29 11.64 25.42
CA ARG A 245 -0.14 11.63 25.14
C ARG A 245 -0.47 10.79 23.90
N THR A 246 0.36 10.83 22.87
CA THR A 246 0.16 10.05 21.64
C THR A 246 0.33 8.56 21.92
N ILE A 247 1.38 8.16 22.65
CA ILE A 247 1.63 6.77 23.07
C ILE A 247 0.50 6.27 23.97
N GLU A 248 0.08 7.06 24.96
CA GLU A 248 -0.99 6.68 25.90
C GLU A 248 -2.32 6.44 25.17
N ASN A 249 -2.71 7.35 24.28
CA ASN A 249 -3.91 7.20 23.47
C ASN A 249 -3.84 5.98 22.54
N ALA A 250 -2.69 5.72 21.94
CA ALA A 250 -2.50 4.54 21.12
C ALA A 250 -2.62 3.24 21.95
N ARG A 251 -2.11 3.21 23.19
CA ARG A 251 -2.26 2.06 24.08
C ARG A 251 -3.71 1.79 24.48
N LYS A 252 -4.52 2.84 24.67
CA LYS A 252 -5.96 2.68 24.96
C LYS A 252 -6.69 1.97 23.82
N VAL A 253 -6.32 2.28 22.56
CA VAL A 253 -6.94 1.70 21.37
C VAL A 253 -6.41 0.30 21.06
N VAL A 254 -5.14 0.01 21.32
CA VAL A 254 -4.55 -1.30 21.03
C VAL A 254 -4.88 -2.36 22.10
N LYS A 255 -5.27 -1.96 23.31
CA LYS A 255 -5.67 -2.90 24.39
C LYS A 255 -7.11 -3.39 24.26
N THR A 256 -7.90 -2.81 23.36
CA THR A 256 -9.29 -3.23 23.08
C THR A 256 -9.31 -4.17 21.89
#